data_536db79d3a061f89a594d46822cade8b
#
_entry.id   536db79d3a061f89a594d46822cade8b
#
_cell.length_a   1.000
_cell.length_b   1.000
_cell.length_c   1.000
_cell.angle_alpha   90.00
_cell.angle_beta   90.00
_cell.angle_gamma   90.00
#
_symmetry.space_group_name_H-M   'P 1'
#
loop_
_entity.id
_entity.type
_entity.pdbx_description
1 polymer ?
#
loop_
_entity_poly.entity_id
_entity_poly.type
_entity_poly.pdbx_seq_one_letter_code
_entity_poly.pdbx_strand_id
1 'polypeptide(L)'
;MRERDDMTEGIHLTPIGDGNVLLEPGEGLDPGNPEALLAPILEFLQHNEARRLVYDLKSVRLVDEMYYNWLAKLSATCRIANVEMVTVNMQPAAAYALSLLLSDSPPFRCALDIHHLR
;
A
#
# COMPACT_ATOMS: atom_id res chain seq x y z
N MET A 1 8.37 -0.91 23.20
CA MET A 1 8.31 -0.73 22.50
C MET A 1 8.19 -1.40 21.49
N ARG A 2 7.79 -1.57 20.55
CA ARG A 2 7.63 -2.19 19.62
C ARG A 2 8.37 -2.12 18.78
N GLU A 3 8.56 -2.74 18.13
CA GLU A 3 9.49 -2.56 17.51
C GLU A 3 9.56 -2.96 16.24
N ARG A 4 9.21 -4.00 15.77
CA ARG A 4 9.35 -4.44 14.50
C ARG A 4 8.24 -4.12 13.66
N ASP A 5 7.02 -4.09 14.07
CA ASP A 5 5.89 -3.71 13.26
C ASP A 5 5.21 -2.53 13.92
N ASP A 6 4.29 -1.91 13.20
CA ASP A 6 3.65 -0.71 13.69
C ASP A 6 2.16 -0.77 13.38
N MET A 7 1.35 -0.35 14.35
CA MET A 7 -0.08 -0.28 14.22
C MET A 7 -0.50 1.17 14.31
N THR A 8 -0.82 1.74 13.17
CA THR A 8 -1.44 3.05 13.11
C THR A 8 -2.89 2.82 12.76
N GLU A 9 -3.76 3.74 13.14
CA GLU A 9 -5.17 3.52 12.92
C GLU A 9 -5.45 3.12 11.48
N GLY A 10 -5.99 1.93 11.29
CA GLY A 10 -6.36 1.43 9.99
C GLY A 10 -5.27 0.79 9.18
N ILE A 11 -4.04 0.70 9.68
CA ILE A 11 -2.97 0.04 8.95
C ILE A 11 -2.08 -0.74 9.92
N HIS A 12 -1.46 -1.78 9.37
CA HIS A 12 -0.45 -2.56 10.09
C HIS A 12 0.76 -2.68 9.19
N LEU A 13 1.92 -2.30 9.68
CA LEU A 13 3.17 -2.30 8.93
C LEU A 13 4.12 -3.30 9.54
N THR A 14 4.67 -4.19 8.70
CA THR A 14 5.56 -5.26 9.16
C THR A 14 6.75 -5.38 8.22
N PRO A 15 7.98 -5.28 8.72
CA PRO A 15 9.14 -5.57 7.88
C PRO A 15 9.15 -7.07 7.56
N ILE A 16 9.38 -7.40 6.28
CA ILE A 16 9.36 -8.79 5.84
C ILE A 16 10.66 -9.21 5.16
N GLY A 17 11.71 -8.42 5.34
CA GLY A 17 13.03 -8.79 4.86
C GLY A 17 13.37 -8.19 3.51
N ASP A 18 14.66 -8.11 3.22
CA ASP A 18 15.19 -7.64 1.94
C ASP A 18 14.73 -6.24 1.56
N GLY A 19 14.52 -5.39 2.57
CA GLY A 19 14.09 -4.03 2.31
C GLY A 19 12.62 -3.90 2.01
N ASN A 20 11.83 -4.95 2.25
CA ASN A 20 10.39 -4.93 2.03
C ASN A 20 9.64 -4.68 3.32
N VAL A 21 8.58 -3.89 3.24
CA VAL A 21 7.65 -3.68 4.34
C VAL A 21 6.26 -4.02 3.84
N LEU A 22 5.55 -4.84 4.59
CA LEU A 22 4.18 -5.23 4.25
C LEU A 22 3.21 -4.27 4.92
N LEU A 23 2.26 -3.75 4.16
CA LEU A 23 1.17 -2.94 4.69
C LEU A 23 -0.12 -3.72 4.54
N GLU A 24 -0.82 -3.91 5.67
CA GLU A 24 -2.11 -4.57 5.68
C GLU A 24 -3.16 -3.57 6.14
N PRO A 25 -4.10 -3.18 5.26
CA PRO A 25 -5.15 -2.25 5.66
C PRO A 25 -6.16 -2.93 6.58
N GLY A 26 -6.65 -2.19 7.54
CA GLY A 26 -7.64 -2.67 8.48
C GLY A 26 -8.91 -1.85 8.43
N GLU A 27 -9.79 -2.10 9.39
CA GLU A 27 -11.12 -1.50 9.39
C GLU A 27 -11.10 0.00 9.59
N GLY A 28 -10.10 0.50 10.29
CA GLY A 28 -10.05 1.93 10.59
C GLY A 28 -9.46 2.79 9.49
N LEU A 29 -9.05 2.18 8.38
CA LEU A 29 -8.43 2.95 7.32
C LEU A 29 -9.43 3.85 6.62
N ASP A 30 -9.10 5.15 6.56
CA ASP A 30 -9.96 6.15 5.92
C ASP A 30 -9.26 6.68 4.68
N PRO A 31 -9.58 6.14 3.50
CA PRO A 31 -8.93 6.60 2.27
C PRO A 31 -9.31 8.04 1.91
N GLY A 32 -10.32 8.60 2.56
CA GLY A 32 -10.69 9.99 2.34
C GLY A 32 -9.85 10.97 3.14
N ASN A 33 -8.96 10.47 4.01
CA ASN A 33 -8.10 11.34 4.81
C ASN A 33 -6.67 10.82 4.74
N PRO A 34 -6.05 10.86 3.55
CA PRO A 34 -4.73 10.25 3.38
C PRO A 34 -3.62 10.92 4.19
N GLU A 35 -3.76 12.22 4.44
CA GLU A 35 -2.69 12.93 5.14
C GLU A 35 -2.42 12.38 6.53
N ALA A 36 -3.44 11.85 7.19
CA ALA A 36 -3.27 11.30 8.52
C ALA A 36 -2.41 10.04 8.51
N LEU A 37 -2.31 9.38 7.35
CA LEU A 37 -1.60 8.11 7.25
C LEU A 37 -0.24 8.23 6.59
N LEU A 38 -0.05 9.22 5.73
CA LEU A 38 1.16 9.28 4.91
C LEU A 38 2.42 9.49 5.75
N ALA A 39 2.39 10.40 6.71
CA ALA A 39 3.58 10.66 7.51
C ALA A 39 3.99 9.46 8.36
N PRO A 40 3.07 8.81 9.09
CA PRO A 40 3.47 7.62 9.85
C PRO A 40 4.01 6.50 8.98
N ILE A 41 3.41 6.29 7.81
CA ILE A 41 3.90 5.25 6.90
C ILE A 41 5.32 5.60 6.45
N LEU A 42 5.53 6.83 6.03
CA LEU A 42 6.84 7.24 5.54
C LEU A 42 7.91 7.14 6.61
N GLU A 43 7.57 7.54 7.84
CA GLU A 43 8.50 7.44 8.95
C GLU A 43 8.90 6.00 9.20
N PHE A 44 7.93 5.08 9.15
CA PHE A 44 8.21 3.67 9.36
C PHE A 44 9.12 3.13 8.25
N LEU A 45 8.82 3.50 7.00
CA LEU A 45 9.63 3.05 5.88
C LEU A 45 11.07 3.54 5.99
N GLN A 46 11.26 4.80 6.37
CA GLN A 46 12.59 5.37 6.50
C GLN A 46 13.33 4.76 7.67
N HIS A 47 12.66 4.54 8.79
CA HIS A 47 13.28 3.94 9.95
C HIS A 47 13.77 2.53 9.65
N ASN A 48 13.08 1.81 8.81
CA ASN A 48 13.43 0.44 8.46
C ASN A 48 14.27 0.36 7.18
N GLU A 49 14.67 1.50 6.63
CA GLU A 49 15.47 1.55 5.41
C GLU A 49 14.83 0.74 4.30
N ALA A 50 13.51 0.88 4.18
CA ALA A 50 12.74 0.11 3.23
C ALA A 50 13.02 0.59 1.81
N ARG A 51 13.03 -0.36 0.87
CA ARG A 51 13.13 -0.05 -0.55
C ARG A 51 11.83 -0.34 -1.27
N ARG A 52 10.95 -1.10 -0.65
CA ARG A 52 9.68 -1.47 -1.27
C ARG A 52 8.59 -1.57 -0.23
N LEU A 53 7.44 -1.00 -0.56
CA LEU A 53 6.23 -1.13 0.25
C LEU A 53 5.30 -2.09 -0.48
N VAL A 54 4.94 -3.18 0.18
CA VAL A 54 4.04 -4.19 -0.37
C VAL A 54 2.67 -3.97 0.24
N TYR A 55 1.73 -3.52 -0.57
CA TYR A 55 0.37 -3.20 -0.10
C TYR A 55 -0.53 -4.40 -0.39
N ASP A 56 -1.02 -5.02 0.67
CA ASP A 56 -1.82 -6.24 0.54
C ASP A 56 -3.29 -5.87 0.40
N LEU A 57 -3.86 -6.22 -0.75
CA LEU A 57 -5.26 -5.90 -1.06
C LEU A 57 -6.21 -7.06 -0.81
N LYS A 58 -5.75 -8.12 -0.15
CA LYS A 58 -6.60 -9.31 -0.02
C LYS A 58 -7.88 -9.03 0.75
N SER A 59 -7.88 -8.07 1.67
CA SER A 59 -9.07 -7.74 2.44
C SER A 59 -9.88 -6.59 1.83
N VAL A 60 -9.42 -6.04 0.70
CA VAL A 60 -10.08 -4.91 0.06
C VAL A 60 -10.97 -5.44 -1.03
N ARG A 61 -12.29 -5.40 -0.80
CA ARG A 61 -13.23 -5.98 -1.74
C ARG A 61 -13.49 -5.11 -2.95
N LEU A 62 -13.37 -3.81 -2.78
CA LEU A 62 -13.71 -2.87 -3.83
C LEU A 62 -12.69 -1.73 -3.83
N VAL A 63 -12.20 -1.39 -5.01
CA VAL A 63 -11.35 -0.23 -5.18
C VAL A 63 -12.16 0.78 -5.98
N ASP A 64 -12.81 1.69 -5.25
CA ASP A 64 -13.54 2.77 -5.89
C ASP A 64 -12.58 3.94 -6.15
N GLU A 65 -13.13 5.05 -6.64
CA GLU A 65 -12.30 6.19 -7.01
C GLU A 65 -11.54 6.74 -5.80
N MET A 66 -12.20 6.83 -4.65
CA MET A 66 -11.55 7.33 -3.46
C MET A 66 -10.39 6.43 -3.02
N TYR A 67 -10.62 5.13 -3.03
CA TYR A 67 -9.57 4.19 -2.64
C TYR A 67 -8.42 4.20 -3.65
N TYR A 68 -8.75 4.29 -4.93
CA TYR A 68 -7.71 4.39 -5.95
C TYR A 68 -6.85 5.64 -5.75
N ASN A 69 -7.50 6.77 -5.45
CA ASN A 69 -6.76 8.01 -5.23
C ASN A 69 -5.84 7.90 -4.01
N TRP A 70 -6.28 7.18 -2.98
CA TRP A 70 -5.45 6.91 -1.82
C TRP A 70 -4.20 6.10 -2.23
N LEU A 71 -4.40 5.03 -3.01
CA LEU A 71 -3.27 4.22 -3.46
C LEU A 71 -2.31 5.03 -4.32
N ALA A 72 -2.85 5.84 -5.21
CA ALA A 72 -2.01 6.66 -6.09
C ALA A 72 -1.20 7.67 -5.29
N LYS A 73 -1.82 8.29 -4.29
CA LYS A 73 -1.12 9.27 -3.47
C LYS A 73 -0.02 8.61 -2.63
N LEU A 74 -0.32 7.45 -2.08
CA LEU A 74 0.68 6.69 -1.32
C LEU A 74 1.85 6.31 -2.22
N SER A 75 1.56 5.85 -3.43
CA SER A 75 2.60 5.49 -4.39
C SER A 75 3.49 6.67 -4.72
N ALA A 76 2.89 7.84 -4.95
CA ALA A 76 3.66 9.04 -5.27
C ALA A 76 4.55 9.45 -4.10
N THR A 77 4.02 9.36 -2.88
CA THR A 77 4.79 9.69 -1.69
C THR A 77 5.97 8.74 -1.52
N CYS A 78 5.74 7.45 -1.73
CA CYS A 78 6.81 6.46 -1.66
C CYS A 78 7.89 6.74 -2.69
N ARG A 79 7.48 7.09 -3.91
CA ARG A 79 8.45 7.33 -4.98
C ARG A 79 9.37 8.49 -4.64
N ILE A 80 8.84 9.55 -4.04
CA ILE A 80 9.66 10.68 -3.62
C ILE A 80 10.70 10.24 -2.60
N ALA A 81 10.36 9.28 -1.77
CA ALA A 81 11.25 8.75 -0.74
C ALA A 81 12.10 7.59 -1.23
N ASN A 82 12.08 7.34 -2.55
CA ASN A 82 12.88 6.27 -3.15
C ASN A 82 12.41 4.87 -2.74
N VAL A 83 11.11 4.73 -2.54
CA VAL A 83 10.50 3.45 -2.18
C VAL A 83 9.52 3.08 -3.29
N GLU A 84 9.63 1.85 -3.78
CA GLU A 84 8.71 1.35 -4.78
C GLU A 84 7.47 0.77 -4.09
N MET A 85 6.28 1.16 -4.53
CA MET A 85 5.06 0.57 -4.00
C MET A 85 4.54 -0.50 -4.96
N VAL A 86 4.22 -1.66 -4.41
CA VAL A 86 3.66 -2.78 -5.16
C VAL A 86 2.40 -3.23 -4.45
N THR A 87 1.30 -3.39 -5.18
CA THR A 87 0.10 -3.99 -4.60
C THR A 87 0.08 -5.47 -4.89
N VAL A 88 -0.43 -6.26 -3.96
CA VAL A 88 -0.53 -7.72 -4.12
C VAL A 88 -1.91 -8.18 -3.72
N ASN A 89 -2.28 -9.36 -4.20
CA ASN A 89 -3.52 -10.06 -3.80
C ASN A 89 -4.79 -9.29 -4.12
N MET A 90 -4.79 -8.52 -5.22
CA MET A 90 -6.00 -7.80 -5.60
C MET A 90 -7.10 -8.79 -5.96
N GLN A 91 -8.27 -8.62 -5.35
CA GLN A 91 -9.38 -9.50 -5.62
C GLN A 91 -9.93 -9.24 -7.03
N PRO A 92 -10.46 -10.27 -7.69
CA PRO A 92 -10.97 -10.08 -9.07
C PRO A 92 -12.03 -9.00 -9.19
N ALA A 93 -12.94 -8.90 -8.22
CA ALA A 93 -13.96 -7.87 -8.27
C ALA A 93 -13.35 -6.47 -8.15
N ALA A 94 -12.32 -6.34 -7.31
CA ALA A 94 -11.62 -5.06 -7.17
C ALA A 94 -10.87 -4.72 -8.43
N ALA A 95 -10.24 -5.71 -9.05
CA ALA A 95 -9.50 -5.48 -10.29
C ALA A 95 -10.44 -5.04 -11.40
N TYR A 96 -11.61 -5.66 -11.48
CA TYR A 96 -12.59 -5.29 -12.49
C TYR A 96 -13.06 -3.85 -12.28
N ALA A 97 -13.42 -3.52 -11.04
CA ALA A 97 -13.88 -2.16 -10.74
C ALA A 97 -12.81 -1.13 -11.07
N LEU A 98 -11.57 -1.45 -10.73
CA LEU A 98 -10.47 -0.55 -11.02
C LEU A 98 -10.29 -0.34 -12.51
N SER A 99 -10.44 -1.40 -13.31
CA SER A 99 -10.27 -1.30 -14.76
C SER A 99 -11.27 -0.34 -15.38
N LEU A 100 -12.42 -0.13 -14.74
CA LEU A 100 -13.41 0.81 -15.25
C LEU A 100 -13.04 2.26 -14.97
N LEU A 101 -12.16 2.49 -14.00
CA LEU A 101 -11.74 3.84 -13.65
C LEU A 101 -10.51 4.29 -14.43
N LEU A 102 -9.72 3.35 -14.93
CA LEU A 102 -8.43 3.69 -15.51
C LEU A 102 -8.51 3.79 -17.03
N SER A 103 -7.90 4.83 -17.57
CA SER A 103 -7.65 4.89 -19.01
C SER A 103 -6.25 4.40 -19.33
N ASP A 104 -5.39 4.33 -18.33
CA ASP A 104 -4.00 3.90 -18.49
C ASP A 104 -3.65 2.96 -17.35
N SER A 105 -2.42 2.46 -17.38
CA SER A 105 -1.92 1.62 -16.29
C SER A 105 -1.88 2.41 -14.99
N PRO A 106 -2.09 1.76 -13.86
CA PRO A 106 -1.98 2.46 -12.57
C PRO A 106 -0.54 2.92 -12.33
N PRO A 107 -0.36 3.93 -11.48
CA PRO A 107 0.98 4.46 -11.20
C PRO A 107 1.79 3.60 -10.25
N PHE A 108 1.28 2.45 -9.86
CA PHE A 108 1.98 1.51 -9.00
C PHE A 108 1.97 0.14 -9.65
N ARG A 109 2.95 -0.68 -9.25
CA ARG A 109 3.06 -2.01 -9.79
C ARG A 109 2.07 -2.94 -9.09
N CYS A 110 1.51 -3.87 -9.84
CA CYS A 110 0.62 -4.87 -9.28
C CYS A 110 1.24 -6.24 -9.50
N ALA A 111 1.34 -7.02 -8.44
CA ALA A 111 1.84 -8.38 -8.51
C ALA A 111 0.76 -9.32 -8.00
N LEU A 112 0.84 -10.57 -8.41
CA LEU A 112 -0.17 -11.54 -8.03
C LEU A 112 -0.17 -11.77 -6.53
N ASP A 113 1.02 -11.97 -5.97
CA ASP A 113 1.17 -12.14 -4.53
C ASP A 113 2.62 -11.82 -4.17
N ILE A 114 2.96 -12.00 -2.90
CA ILE A 114 4.29 -11.67 -2.41
C ILE A 114 5.36 -12.49 -3.12
N HIS A 115 5.04 -13.72 -3.49
CA HIS A 115 6.02 -14.61 -4.12
C HIS A 115 6.40 -14.19 -5.53
N HIS A 116 5.65 -13.27 -6.12
CA HIS A 116 5.91 -12.77 -7.48
C HIS A 116 6.63 -11.43 -7.48
N LEU A 117 7.21 -11.05 -6.34
CA LEU A 117 7.98 -9.82 -6.24
C LEU A 117 9.44 -10.09 -6.58
N ARG A 118 9.81 -9.85 -7.79
CA ARG A 118 11.19 -10.09 -8.14
C ARG A 118 11.75 -9.03 -9.00
#